data_8133112d9454baa06d6c11e4dd7d7648
#
_entry.id   8133112d9454baa06d6c11e4dd7d7648
#
_cell.length_a   1.000
_cell.length_b   1.000
_cell.length_c   1.000
_cell.angle_alpha   90.00
_cell.angle_beta   90.00
_cell.angle_gamma   90.00
#
_symmetry.space_group_name_H-M   'P 1'
#
loop_
_entity.id
_entity.type
_entity.pdbx_description
1 polymer ?
#
loop_
_entity_poly.entity_id
_entity_poly.type
_entity_poly.pdbx_seq_one_letter_code
_entity_poly.pdbx_strand_id
1 'polypeptide(L)'
;SNIVWLDFNDAADQPSEEQPLKPTTQEIKQRLIERLPAVLASLLPQGVSRGSQFLVGDLDGNRGKSLVVELTGTKAGMWIDFATNDRGDILDLWGQVRGFNRHNQFPELIADITQWSGDPAIASYKTPTQPKVPTDELGQYSHKWDYTDANGKLIACVYRYDTPEGKEFRPWDVQARKMAAPNPRPLYNQVGLTTSNSVVLVEGEKAADALNSVG
;
A
#
# COMPACT_ATOMS: atom_id res chain seq x y z
N SER A 1 48.35 21.01 -35.17
CA SER A 1 47.32 20.02 -34.75
C SER A 1 47.50 19.73 -33.27
N ASN A 2 46.72 20.39 -32.44
CA ASN A 2 46.69 20.10 -30.97
C ASN A 2 45.61 19.04 -30.73
N ILE A 3 46.05 17.84 -30.38
CA ILE A 3 45.19 16.80 -29.88
C ILE A 3 45.06 17.03 -28.36
N VAL A 4 43.88 17.41 -27.88
CA VAL A 4 43.56 17.50 -26.46
C VAL A 4 43.03 16.11 -26.06
N TRP A 5 43.80 15.41 -25.24
CA TRP A 5 43.33 14.19 -24.56
C TRP A 5 42.46 14.59 -23.40
N LEU A 6 41.17 14.27 -23.45
CA LEU A 6 40.29 14.33 -22.31
C LEU A 6 40.51 13.07 -21.47
N ASP A 7 41.03 13.28 -20.25
CA ASP A 7 41.19 12.21 -19.27
C ASP A 7 39.84 11.95 -18.64
N PHE A 8 39.27 10.79 -18.94
CA PHE A 8 37.96 10.37 -18.42
C PHE A 8 38.03 9.76 -17.00
N ASN A 9 39.19 9.78 -16.35
CA ASN A 9 39.37 9.26 -15.00
C ASN A 9 39.05 10.27 -13.88
N ASP A 10 38.84 11.56 -14.20
CA ASP A 10 38.54 12.58 -13.20
C ASP A 10 37.03 12.73 -12.85
N ALA A 11 36.19 11.92 -13.45
CA ALA A 11 34.74 11.91 -13.17
C ALA A 11 34.28 10.81 -12.19
N ALA A 12 35.22 10.03 -11.61
CA ALA A 12 34.88 8.84 -10.84
C ALA A 12 34.92 9.03 -9.30
N ASP A 13 35.17 10.24 -8.80
CA ASP A 13 35.33 10.45 -7.34
C ASP A 13 34.53 11.66 -6.81
N GLN A 14 33.31 11.81 -7.28
CA GLN A 14 32.29 12.52 -6.53
C GLN A 14 31.54 11.48 -5.70
N PRO A 15 31.56 11.56 -4.36
CA PRO A 15 30.64 10.76 -3.58
C PRO A 15 29.24 11.17 -4.04
N SER A 16 28.54 10.24 -4.69
CA SER A 16 27.12 10.41 -4.95
C SER A 16 26.48 10.67 -3.58
N GLU A 17 25.97 11.88 -3.37
CA GLU A 17 25.08 12.16 -2.26
C GLU A 17 24.00 11.05 -2.32
N GLU A 18 24.09 10.11 -1.38
CA GLU A 18 23.02 9.12 -1.15
C GLU A 18 21.77 9.94 -0.86
N GLN A 19 20.97 10.17 -1.89
CA GLN A 19 19.63 10.70 -1.70
C GLN A 19 18.94 9.73 -0.75
N PRO A 20 18.44 10.19 0.41
CA PRO A 20 17.81 9.32 1.37
C PRO A 20 16.74 8.50 0.64
N LEU A 21 16.94 7.19 0.64
CA LEU A 21 15.99 6.25 0.04
C LEU A 21 14.62 6.56 0.59
N LYS A 22 13.68 6.89 -0.30
CA LYS A 22 12.30 7.21 0.09
C LYS A 22 11.72 5.99 0.77
N PRO A 23 11.09 6.14 1.94
CA PRO A 23 10.58 5.00 2.67
C PRO A 23 9.51 4.29 1.82
N THR A 24 9.53 2.98 1.87
CA THR A 24 8.49 2.13 1.31
C THR A 24 7.28 2.11 2.25
N THR A 25 6.13 1.66 1.75
CA THR A 25 4.95 1.41 2.60
C THR A 25 5.28 0.46 3.76
N GLN A 26 6.14 -0.53 3.52
CA GLN A 26 6.56 -1.48 4.55
C GLN A 26 7.40 -0.81 5.65
N GLU A 27 8.29 0.10 5.29
CA GLU A 27 9.08 0.86 6.26
C GLU A 27 8.20 1.80 7.09
N ILE A 28 7.17 2.41 6.48
CA ILE A 28 6.20 3.21 7.23
C ILE A 28 5.45 2.35 8.25
N LYS A 29 4.97 1.17 7.84
CA LYS A 29 4.35 0.20 8.76
C LYS A 29 5.30 -0.14 9.91
N GLN A 30 6.55 -0.47 9.61
CA GLN A 30 7.54 -0.84 10.61
C GLN A 30 7.75 0.28 11.64
N ARG A 31 7.87 1.54 11.18
CA ARG A 31 8.01 2.71 12.06
C ARG A 31 6.79 2.93 12.97
N LEU A 32 5.58 2.64 12.47
CA LEU A 32 4.36 2.69 13.28
C LEU A 32 4.33 1.55 14.31
N ILE A 33 4.77 0.34 13.93
CA ILE A 33 4.86 -0.82 14.81
C ILE A 33 5.86 -0.58 15.95
N GLU A 34 6.99 0.04 15.67
CA GLU A 34 7.99 0.42 16.69
C GLU A 34 7.42 1.38 17.74
N ARG A 35 6.40 2.16 17.37
CA ARG A 35 5.71 3.11 18.24
C ARG A 35 4.26 2.70 18.54
N LEU A 36 3.93 1.41 18.36
CA LEU A 36 2.57 0.88 18.39
C LEU A 36 1.75 1.27 19.63
N PRO A 37 2.30 1.24 20.86
CA PRO A 37 1.55 1.72 22.04
C PRO A 37 1.13 3.20 21.94
N ALA A 38 1.98 4.07 21.42
CA ALA A 38 1.69 5.49 21.24
C ALA A 38 0.66 5.71 20.11
N VAL A 39 0.78 4.95 19.01
CA VAL A 39 -0.18 4.94 17.91
C VAL A 39 -1.57 4.58 18.43
N LEU A 40 -1.68 3.47 19.15
CA LEU A 40 -2.97 2.99 19.67
C LEU A 40 -3.56 3.93 20.73
N ALA A 41 -2.74 4.51 21.60
CA ALA A 41 -3.21 5.51 22.55
C ALA A 41 -3.75 6.76 21.86
N SER A 42 -3.21 7.14 20.71
CA SER A 42 -3.69 8.27 19.91
C SER A 42 -4.97 7.95 19.13
N LEU A 43 -5.04 6.77 18.53
CA LEU A 43 -6.17 6.37 17.70
C LEU A 43 -7.38 5.92 18.55
N LEU A 44 -7.13 5.14 19.58
CA LEU A 44 -8.16 4.42 20.37
C LEU A 44 -7.90 4.59 21.87
N PRO A 45 -8.05 5.82 22.43
CA PRO A 45 -7.58 6.18 23.77
C PRO A 45 -8.27 5.43 24.90
N GLN A 46 -9.42 4.81 24.68
CA GLN A 46 -10.14 4.02 25.70
C GLN A 46 -9.77 2.51 25.67
N GLY A 47 -8.88 2.12 24.77
CA GLY A 47 -8.40 0.74 24.69
C GLY A 47 -7.43 0.40 25.83
N VAL A 48 -7.30 -0.87 26.13
CA VAL A 48 -6.51 -1.40 27.25
C VAL A 48 -5.58 -2.49 26.77
N SER A 49 -4.29 -2.37 27.09
CA SER A 49 -3.32 -3.43 26.84
C SER A 49 -3.44 -4.56 27.85
N ARG A 50 -3.47 -5.81 27.35
CA ARG A 50 -3.45 -7.03 28.16
C ARG A 50 -2.51 -8.07 27.54
N GLY A 51 -1.39 -8.29 28.18
CA GLY A 51 -0.34 -9.16 27.65
C GLY A 51 0.16 -8.68 26.30
N SER A 52 0.07 -9.53 25.28
CA SER A 52 0.47 -9.22 23.90
C SER A 52 -0.61 -8.54 23.05
N GLN A 53 -1.75 -8.17 23.64
CA GLN A 53 -2.89 -7.63 22.91
C GLN A 53 -3.36 -6.29 23.46
N PHE A 54 -3.88 -5.47 22.56
CA PHE A 54 -4.62 -4.26 22.90
C PHE A 54 -6.10 -4.49 22.55
N LEU A 55 -6.99 -4.17 23.49
CA LEU A 55 -8.42 -4.46 23.41
C LEU A 55 -9.22 -3.15 23.49
N VAL A 56 -10.19 -3.00 22.60
CA VAL A 56 -11.14 -1.89 22.57
C VAL A 56 -12.49 -2.40 22.04
N GLY A 57 -13.55 -1.62 22.11
CA GLY A 57 -14.88 -2.07 21.69
C GLY A 57 -15.05 -2.06 20.17
N ASP A 58 -14.59 -1.01 19.51
CA ASP A 58 -14.78 -0.78 18.08
C ASP A 58 -13.80 0.27 17.53
N LEU A 59 -13.94 0.62 16.26
CA LEU A 59 -13.14 1.62 15.58
C LEU A 59 -13.44 3.06 16.04
N ASP A 60 -14.58 3.30 16.66
CA ASP A 60 -14.93 4.59 17.28
C ASP A 60 -14.24 4.77 18.64
N GLY A 61 -13.53 3.74 19.10
CA GLY A 61 -12.78 3.76 20.36
C GLY A 61 -13.64 3.53 21.60
N ASN A 62 -14.85 3.00 21.48
CA ASN A 62 -15.69 2.67 22.60
C ASN A 62 -15.06 1.60 23.50
N ARG A 63 -15.41 1.60 24.79
CA ARG A 63 -14.93 0.57 25.73
C ARG A 63 -15.50 -0.79 25.35
N GLY A 64 -14.63 -1.79 25.28
CA GLY A 64 -15.03 -3.15 24.94
C GLY A 64 -13.82 -4.05 24.73
N LYS A 65 -14.03 -5.17 24.02
CA LYS A 65 -13.01 -6.20 23.76
C LYS A 65 -13.16 -6.84 22.38
N SER A 66 -14.09 -6.35 21.54
CA SER A 66 -14.35 -6.96 20.24
C SER A 66 -13.26 -6.65 19.23
N LEU A 67 -12.68 -5.44 19.28
CA LEU A 67 -11.53 -5.10 18.46
C LEU A 67 -10.23 -5.41 19.21
N VAL A 68 -9.39 -6.22 18.59
CA VAL A 68 -8.13 -6.71 19.14
C VAL A 68 -7.01 -6.33 18.20
N VAL A 69 -5.93 -5.76 18.74
CA VAL A 69 -4.68 -5.48 18.00
C VAL A 69 -3.55 -6.27 18.63
N GLU A 70 -2.78 -6.99 17.84
CA GLU A 70 -1.58 -7.69 18.30
C GLU A 70 -0.43 -6.70 18.52
N LEU A 71 0.18 -6.72 19.71
CA LEU A 71 1.22 -5.77 20.10
C LEU A 71 2.64 -6.28 19.82
N THR A 72 2.81 -7.62 19.72
CA THR A 72 4.14 -8.24 19.69
C THR A 72 4.22 -9.37 18.66
N GLY A 73 5.45 -9.78 18.34
CA GLY A 73 5.72 -10.89 17.42
C GLY A 73 5.51 -10.52 15.94
N THR A 74 5.42 -11.54 15.11
CA THR A 74 5.28 -11.39 13.65
C THR A 74 3.95 -10.77 13.21
N LYS A 75 2.97 -10.75 14.11
CA LYS A 75 1.64 -10.16 13.89
C LYS A 75 1.47 -8.78 14.52
N ALA A 76 2.52 -8.16 15.03
CA ALA A 76 2.43 -6.83 15.62
C ALA A 76 1.79 -5.83 14.64
N GLY A 77 0.81 -5.07 15.11
CA GLY A 77 0.03 -4.13 14.30
C GLY A 77 -1.08 -4.73 13.45
N MET A 78 -1.24 -6.06 13.43
CA MET A 78 -2.42 -6.70 12.85
C MET A 78 -3.60 -6.59 13.81
N TRP A 79 -4.79 -6.35 13.27
CA TRP A 79 -5.99 -6.20 14.08
C TRP A 79 -7.18 -6.96 13.48
N ILE A 80 -8.14 -7.25 14.33
CA ILE A 80 -9.44 -7.83 13.97
C ILE A 80 -10.51 -7.28 14.92
N ASP A 81 -11.67 -6.93 14.37
CA ASP A 81 -12.89 -6.70 15.14
C ASP A 81 -13.80 -7.91 15.02
N PHE A 82 -13.96 -8.66 16.08
CA PHE A 82 -14.80 -9.85 16.13
C PHE A 82 -16.31 -9.55 16.03
N ALA A 83 -16.74 -8.31 16.20
CA ALA A 83 -18.14 -7.92 16.06
C ALA A 83 -18.54 -7.73 14.59
N THR A 84 -17.66 -7.13 13.77
CA THR A 84 -17.91 -6.86 12.35
C THR A 84 -17.17 -7.81 11.42
N ASN A 85 -16.16 -8.54 11.92
CA ASN A 85 -15.20 -9.35 11.19
C ASN A 85 -14.25 -8.52 10.28
N ASP A 86 -14.17 -7.20 10.52
CA ASP A 86 -13.20 -6.33 9.88
C ASP A 86 -11.81 -6.60 10.44
N ARG A 87 -10.80 -6.53 9.57
CA ARG A 87 -9.42 -6.83 9.92
C ARG A 87 -8.44 -6.14 8.98
N GLY A 88 -7.21 -6.01 9.42
CA GLY A 88 -6.18 -5.39 8.59
C GLY A 88 -4.86 -5.21 9.33
N ASP A 89 -4.01 -4.41 8.72
CA ASP A 89 -2.75 -3.96 9.34
C ASP A 89 -2.89 -2.58 10.00
N ILE A 90 -1.80 -2.05 10.52
CA ILE A 90 -1.79 -0.76 11.23
C ILE A 90 -2.17 0.43 10.33
N LEU A 91 -1.92 0.36 9.00
CA LEU A 91 -2.35 1.42 8.08
C LEU A 91 -3.84 1.33 7.80
N ASP A 92 -4.40 0.12 7.73
CA ASP A 92 -5.84 -0.08 7.62
C ASP A 92 -6.56 0.43 8.87
N LEU A 93 -6.03 0.10 10.06
CA LEU A 93 -6.57 0.60 11.32
C LEU A 93 -6.56 2.14 11.36
N TRP A 94 -5.41 2.73 11.02
CA TRP A 94 -5.27 4.19 10.98
C TRP A 94 -6.29 4.82 10.04
N GLY A 95 -6.39 4.30 8.82
CA GLY A 95 -7.32 4.78 7.81
C GLY A 95 -8.76 4.71 8.28
N GLN A 96 -9.19 3.58 8.83
CA GLN A 96 -10.57 3.39 9.27
C GLN A 96 -10.93 4.30 10.45
N VAL A 97 -10.06 4.40 11.46
CA VAL A 97 -10.29 5.28 12.63
C VAL A 97 -10.31 6.75 12.25
N ARG A 98 -9.47 7.17 11.28
CA ARG A 98 -9.36 8.58 10.84
C ARG A 98 -10.27 8.92 9.66
N GLY A 99 -11.00 7.94 9.13
CA GLY A 99 -11.93 8.13 8.02
C GLY A 99 -11.27 8.24 6.64
N PHE A 100 -10.04 7.74 6.47
CA PHE A 100 -9.37 7.68 5.17
C PHE A 100 -9.60 6.34 4.50
N ASN A 101 -10.01 6.36 3.25
CA ASN A 101 -10.02 5.17 2.42
C ASN A 101 -8.60 4.92 1.87
N ARG A 102 -7.98 3.79 2.31
CA ARG A 102 -6.61 3.43 1.93
C ARG A 102 -6.40 3.31 0.41
N HIS A 103 -7.42 2.92 -0.34
CA HIS A 103 -7.28 2.68 -1.78
C HIS A 103 -7.25 3.96 -2.62
N ASN A 104 -7.98 4.99 -2.22
CA ASN A 104 -8.09 6.23 -2.98
C ASN A 104 -7.63 7.49 -2.24
N GLN A 105 -7.36 7.40 -0.92
CA GLN A 105 -6.89 8.51 -0.08
C GLN A 105 -5.58 8.16 0.64
N PHE A 106 -4.75 7.32 0.02
CA PHE A 106 -3.48 6.93 0.63
C PHE A 106 -2.51 8.10 0.85
N PRO A 107 -2.39 9.11 -0.04
CA PRO A 107 -1.60 10.30 0.21
C PRO A 107 -2.04 11.07 1.45
N GLU A 108 -3.34 11.24 1.65
CA GLU A 108 -3.93 11.94 2.79
C GLU A 108 -3.69 11.16 4.09
N LEU A 109 -3.83 9.83 4.04
CA LEU A 109 -3.49 8.93 5.13
C LEU A 109 -2.02 9.11 5.56
N ILE A 110 -1.08 9.11 4.62
CA ILE A 110 0.34 9.31 4.92
C ILE A 110 0.61 10.72 5.45
N ALA A 111 -0.07 11.74 4.93
CA ALA A 111 0.05 13.10 5.44
C ALA A 111 -0.40 13.21 6.91
N ASP A 112 -1.51 12.57 7.28
CA ASP A 112 -2.01 12.53 8.66
C ASP A 112 -1.03 11.79 9.60
N ILE A 113 -0.50 10.64 9.15
CA ILE A 113 0.54 9.90 9.88
C ILE A 113 1.80 10.76 10.06
N THR A 114 2.22 11.46 9.03
CA THR A 114 3.38 12.38 9.07
C THR A 114 3.17 13.49 10.07
N GLN A 115 2.01 14.11 10.06
CA GLN A 115 1.65 15.18 11.00
C GLN A 115 1.65 14.67 12.44
N TRP A 116 1.12 13.49 12.69
CA TRP A 116 1.12 12.88 14.01
C TRP A 116 2.52 12.47 14.47
N SER A 117 3.29 11.83 13.60
CA SER A 117 4.59 11.24 13.96
C SER A 117 5.70 12.25 14.11
N GLY A 118 5.63 13.35 13.34
CA GLY A 118 6.76 14.28 13.15
C GLY A 118 8.00 13.63 12.52
N ASP A 119 7.88 12.43 11.94
CA ASP A 119 9.00 11.67 11.40
C ASP A 119 9.36 12.17 9.98
N PRO A 120 10.56 12.80 9.81
CA PRO A 120 10.96 13.32 8.52
C PRO A 120 11.14 12.22 7.45
N ALA A 121 11.39 10.97 7.87
CA ALA A 121 11.46 9.86 6.94
C ALA A 121 10.08 9.53 6.35
N ILE A 122 9.02 9.54 7.17
CA ILE A 122 7.64 9.38 6.68
C ILE A 122 7.25 10.60 5.81
N ALA A 123 7.64 11.82 6.21
CA ALA A 123 7.41 13.04 5.43
C ALA A 123 8.05 12.98 4.03
N SER A 124 9.15 12.27 3.88
CA SER A 124 9.83 12.09 2.58
C SER A 124 9.14 11.05 1.67
N TYR A 125 8.15 10.31 2.17
CA TYR A 125 7.37 9.38 1.38
C TYR A 125 6.67 10.15 0.26
N LYS A 126 7.06 9.85 -0.96
CA LYS A 126 6.28 10.29 -2.12
C LYS A 126 5.41 9.12 -2.51
N THR A 127 4.11 9.28 -2.35
CA THR A 127 3.17 8.36 -2.96
C THR A 127 3.65 8.11 -4.40
N PRO A 128 3.84 6.84 -4.80
CA PRO A 128 4.13 6.56 -6.20
C PRO A 128 3.08 7.33 -7.00
N THR A 129 3.53 8.30 -7.79
CA THR A 129 2.63 9.10 -8.61
C THR A 129 1.88 8.09 -9.44
N GLN A 130 0.60 7.87 -9.13
CA GLN A 130 -0.23 7.05 -9.99
C GLN A 130 -0.01 7.61 -11.40
N PRO A 131 0.38 6.80 -12.38
CA PRO A 131 0.48 7.29 -13.74
C PRO A 131 -0.83 8.01 -14.01
N LYS A 132 -0.76 9.27 -14.49
CA LYS A 132 -1.98 10.00 -14.87
C LYS A 132 -2.79 9.05 -15.69
N VAL A 133 -3.96 8.67 -15.16
CA VAL A 133 -4.88 7.80 -15.88
C VAL A 133 -5.06 8.47 -17.23
N PRO A 134 -4.74 7.81 -18.33
CA PRO A 134 -5.03 8.38 -19.62
C PRO A 134 -6.51 8.68 -19.62
N THR A 135 -6.88 9.94 -19.80
CA THR A 135 -8.25 10.33 -20.07
C THR A 135 -8.54 9.80 -21.46
N ASP A 136 -9.05 8.57 -21.54
CA ASP A 136 -9.56 8.08 -22.79
C ASP A 136 -11.01 8.58 -22.98
N GLU A 137 -11.55 8.35 -24.16
CA GLU A 137 -12.89 8.77 -24.54
C GLU A 137 -14.00 8.12 -23.70
N LEU A 138 -13.65 7.12 -22.86
CA LEU A 138 -14.56 6.34 -22.02
C LEU A 138 -14.91 7.04 -20.69
N GLY A 139 -14.27 8.17 -20.39
CA GLY A 139 -14.54 8.95 -19.18
C GLY A 139 -13.91 8.36 -17.91
N GLN A 140 -14.66 8.34 -16.79
CA GLN A 140 -14.16 7.85 -15.52
C GLN A 140 -14.32 6.32 -15.44
N TYR A 141 -13.24 5.63 -15.04
CA TYR A 141 -13.29 4.18 -14.82
C TYR A 141 -14.13 3.82 -13.59
N SER A 142 -14.83 2.69 -13.65
CA SER A 142 -15.63 2.15 -12.55
C SER A 142 -14.84 1.29 -11.58
N HIS A 143 -13.73 0.69 -12.05
CA HIS A 143 -12.86 -0.17 -11.26
C HIS A 143 -11.41 -0.11 -11.74
N LYS A 144 -10.47 -0.34 -10.82
CA LYS A 144 -9.05 -0.42 -11.12
C LYS A 144 -8.40 -1.56 -10.35
N TRP A 145 -7.58 -2.35 -11.01
CA TRP A 145 -6.74 -3.36 -10.39
C TRP A 145 -5.28 -3.05 -10.64
N ASP A 146 -4.50 -3.06 -9.58
CA ASP A 146 -3.07 -2.81 -9.61
C ASP A 146 -2.31 -4.14 -9.61
N TYR A 147 -1.44 -4.32 -10.59
CA TYR A 147 -0.54 -5.45 -10.68
C TYR A 147 0.83 -5.04 -10.14
N THR A 148 1.27 -5.73 -9.11
CA THR A 148 2.60 -5.53 -8.52
C THR A 148 3.49 -6.73 -8.78
N ASP A 149 4.81 -6.49 -8.81
CA ASP A 149 5.78 -7.58 -8.78
C ASP A 149 5.85 -8.24 -7.39
N ALA A 150 6.68 -9.26 -7.24
CA ALA A 150 6.88 -9.98 -5.97
C ALA A 150 7.37 -9.08 -4.82
N ASN A 151 7.93 -7.92 -5.12
CA ASN A 151 8.42 -6.93 -4.14
C ASN A 151 7.37 -5.84 -3.84
N GLY A 152 6.17 -5.92 -4.42
CA GLY A 152 5.11 -4.94 -4.26
C GLY A 152 5.23 -3.70 -5.15
N LYS A 153 6.18 -3.66 -6.10
CA LYS A 153 6.32 -2.55 -7.04
C LYS A 153 5.24 -2.64 -8.13
N LEU A 154 4.52 -1.52 -8.37
CA LEU A 154 3.52 -1.41 -9.42
C LEU A 154 4.15 -1.60 -10.81
N ILE A 155 3.62 -2.56 -11.59
CA ILE A 155 4.08 -2.89 -12.94
C ILE A 155 3.03 -2.70 -14.00
N ALA A 156 1.75 -2.88 -13.65
CA ALA A 156 0.63 -2.65 -14.55
C ALA A 156 -0.63 -2.27 -13.79
N CYS A 157 -1.60 -1.70 -14.50
CA CYS A 157 -2.96 -1.51 -14.01
C CYS A 157 -3.95 -2.03 -15.05
N VAL A 158 -5.13 -2.47 -14.59
CA VAL A 158 -6.26 -2.74 -15.48
C VAL A 158 -7.41 -1.84 -15.03
N TYR A 159 -7.90 -1.03 -15.94
CA TYR A 159 -9.05 -0.14 -15.72
C TYR A 159 -10.28 -0.77 -16.36
N ARG A 160 -11.40 -0.77 -15.64
CA ARG A 160 -12.70 -1.18 -16.14
C ARG A 160 -13.59 0.04 -16.30
N TYR A 161 -14.27 0.09 -17.42
CA TYR A 161 -15.30 1.07 -17.73
C TYR A 161 -16.63 0.35 -17.94
N ASP A 162 -17.67 0.82 -17.30
CA ASP A 162 -19.04 0.36 -17.54
C ASP A 162 -19.69 1.34 -18.54
N THR A 163 -19.80 0.91 -19.80
CA THR A 163 -20.38 1.68 -20.88
C THR A 163 -21.80 1.20 -21.20
N PRO A 164 -22.61 1.97 -21.93
CA PRO A 164 -23.94 1.52 -22.38
C PRO A 164 -23.90 0.23 -23.22
N GLU A 165 -22.79 -0.01 -23.93
CA GLU A 165 -22.57 -1.19 -24.77
C GLU A 165 -22.05 -2.39 -23.99
N GLY A 166 -21.60 -2.19 -22.74
CA GLY A 166 -21.08 -3.25 -21.89
C GLY A 166 -19.86 -2.84 -21.08
N LYS A 167 -19.06 -3.83 -20.71
CA LYS A 167 -17.86 -3.63 -19.89
C LYS A 167 -16.64 -3.60 -20.79
N GLU A 168 -15.84 -2.52 -20.67
CA GLU A 168 -14.55 -2.41 -21.33
C GLU A 168 -13.41 -2.46 -20.33
N PHE A 169 -12.29 -3.09 -20.75
CA PHE A 169 -11.10 -3.21 -19.94
C PHE A 169 -9.91 -2.60 -20.68
N ARG A 170 -9.18 -1.73 -20.01
CA ARG A 170 -8.00 -1.04 -20.54
C ARG A 170 -6.78 -1.35 -19.68
N PRO A 171 -5.88 -2.21 -20.14
CA PRO A 171 -4.61 -2.45 -19.48
C PRO A 171 -3.66 -1.27 -19.69
N TRP A 172 -2.91 -0.92 -18.67
CA TRP A 172 -1.87 0.09 -18.69
C TRP A 172 -0.53 -0.51 -18.25
N ASP A 173 0.46 -0.45 -19.12
CA ASP A 173 1.85 -0.79 -18.82
C ASP A 173 2.52 0.41 -18.16
N VAL A 174 2.87 0.27 -16.87
CA VAL A 174 3.46 1.34 -16.07
C VAL A 174 4.89 1.63 -16.52
N GLN A 175 5.64 0.60 -16.92
CA GLN A 175 7.03 0.77 -17.36
C GLN A 175 7.11 1.40 -18.75
N ALA A 176 6.34 0.88 -19.68
CA ALA A 176 6.30 1.39 -21.06
C ALA A 176 5.44 2.67 -21.19
N ARG A 177 4.67 3.03 -20.15
CA ARG A 177 3.78 4.20 -20.09
C ARG A 177 2.80 4.26 -21.27
N LYS A 178 2.15 3.13 -21.56
CA LYS A 178 1.22 3.00 -22.68
C LYS A 178 0.01 2.14 -22.32
N MET A 179 -1.11 2.36 -23.06
CA MET A 179 -2.32 1.55 -22.99
C MET A 179 -2.10 0.21 -23.69
N ALA A 180 -1.48 -0.72 -23.01
CA ALA A 180 -1.28 -2.09 -23.43
C ALA A 180 -0.97 -2.96 -22.21
N ALA A 181 -1.19 -4.25 -22.30
CA ALA A 181 -0.69 -5.18 -21.30
C ALA A 181 0.84 -5.31 -21.42
N PRO A 182 1.59 -5.39 -20.29
CA PRO A 182 3.01 -5.72 -20.32
C PRO A 182 3.29 -7.05 -21.04
N ASN A 183 4.49 -7.18 -21.55
CA ASN A 183 4.98 -8.45 -22.11
C ASN A 183 6.30 -8.84 -21.44
N PRO A 184 6.39 -9.99 -20.73
CA PRO A 184 5.32 -10.96 -20.49
C PRO A 184 4.19 -10.40 -19.62
N ARG A 185 2.97 -10.96 -19.75
CA ARG A 185 1.84 -10.59 -18.92
C ARG A 185 2.09 -11.03 -17.47
N PRO A 186 2.03 -10.13 -16.49
CA PRO A 186 2.20 -10.49 -15.10
C PRO A 186 0.98 -11.24 -14.56
N LEU A 187 1.20 -12.08 -13.56
CA LEU A 187 0.12 -12.61 -12.73
C LEU A 187 -0.38 -11.52 -11.77
N TYR A 188 -1.65 -11.58 -11.45
CA TYR A 188 -2.24 -10.73 -10.41
C TYR A 188 -1.83 -11.25 -9.02
N ASN A 189 -1.68 -10.34 -8.03
CA ASN A 189 -1.34 -10.66 -6.64
C ASN A 189 -0.03 -11.47 -6.46
N GLN A 190 1.05 -11.10 -7.14
CA GLN A 190 2.34 -11.79 -7.02
C GLN A 190 2.91 -11.78 -5.61
N VAL A 191 2.64 -10.74 -4.83
CA VAL A 191 3.05 -10.68 -3.41
C VAL A 191 2.40 -11.81 -2.62
N GLY A 192 1.11 -12.06 -2.80
CA GLY A 192 0.40 -13.18 -2.17
C GLY A 192 0.97 -14.54 -2.57
N LEU A 193 1.38 -14.69 -3.83
CA LEU A 193 1.99 -15.93 -4.33
C LEU A 193 3.31 -16.27 -3.64
N THR A 194 4.10 -15.27 -3.25
CA THR A 194 5.40 -15.49 -2.58
C THR A 194 5.28 -15.82 -1.09
N THR A 195 4.14 -15.53 -0.50
CA THR A 195 3.89 -15.68 0.96
C THR A 195 3.00 -16.86 1.31
N SER A 196 2.38 -17.52 0.33
CA SER A 196 1.40 -18.58 0.53
C SER A 196 1.94 -19.96 0.17
N ASN A 197 1.57 -20.98 0.98
CA ASN A 197 1.90 -22.39 0.72
C ASN A 197 0.89 -23.06 -0.25
N SER A 198 -0.23 -22.42 -0.51
CA SER A 198 -1.28 -22.90 -1.40
C SER A 198 -1.81 -21.77 -2.25
N VAL A 199 -2.10 -22.05 -3.52
CA VAL A 199 -2.57 -21.05 -4.47
C VAL A 199 -3.84 -21.55 -5.15
N VAL A 200 -4.84 -20.68 -5.22
CA VAL A 200 -6.05 -20.91 -6.01
C VAL A 200 -5.99 -20.06 -7.27
N LEU A 201 -6.05 -20.69 -8.43
CA LEU A 201 -6.09 -20.01 -9.71
C LEU A 201 -7.53 -19.70 -10.10
N VAL A 202 -7.81 -18.44 -10.44
CA VAL A 202 -9.12 -17.94 -10.89
C VAL A 202 -8.99 -17.16 -12.20
N GLU A 203 -10.11 -16.96 -12.89
CA GLU A 203 -10.11 -16.34 -14.23
C GLU A 203 -9.82 -14.83 -14.24
N GLY A 204 -10.04 -14.12 -13.12
CA GLY A 204 -9.90 -12.67 -13.13
C GLY A 204 -9.72 -12.04 -11.75
N GLU A 205 -9.34 -10.76 -11.77
CA GLU A 205 -8.94 -9.96 -10.62
C GLU A 205 -10.03 -9.89 -9.55
N LYS A 206 -11.30 -9.68 -9.97
CA LYS A 206 -12.43 -9.61 -9.05
C LYS A 206 -12.64 -10.90 -8.26
N ALA A 207 -12.44 -12.06 -8.91
CA ALA A 207 -12.53 -13.36 -8.25
C ALA A 207 -11.34 -13.58 -7.32
N ALA A 208 -10.14 -13.15 -7.70
CA ALA A 208 -8.95 -13.19 -6.87
C ALA A 208 -9.12 -12.32 -5.61
N ASP A 209 -9.63 -11.10 -5.76
CA ASP A 209 -9.90 -10.20 -4.63
C ASP A 209 -10.94 -10.78 -3.68
N ALA A 210 -12.00 -11.39 -4.21
CA ALA A 210 -13.03 -12.04 -3.40
C ALA A 210 -12.46 -13.20 -2.57
N LEU A 211 -11.59 -14.02 -3.16
CA LEU A 211 -10.91 -15.10 -2.43
C LEU A 211 -9.93 -14.58 -1.39
N ASN A 212 -9.14 -13.57 -1.73
CA ASN A 212 -8.20 -12.94 -0.79
C ASN A 212 -8.94 -12.29 0.41
N SER A 213 -10.20 -11.92 0.25
CA SER A 213 -10.99 -11.31 1.33
C SER A 213 -11.55 -12.34 2.33
N VAL A 214 -11.59 -13.61 1.97
CA VAL A 214 -12.15 -14.67 2.83
C VAL A 214 -11.09 -15.59 3.44
N GLY A 215 -9.82 -15.36 3.16
CA GLY A 215 -8.69 -16.06 3.77
C GLY A 215 -7.76 -16.67 2.82
#